data_4ad9f667b0a0cd705facfd8b2bc88d55
#
_entry.id   4ad9f667b0a0cd705facfd8b2bc88d55
#
_cell.length_a   1.000
_cell.length_b   1.000
_cell.length_c   1.000
_cell.angle_alpha   90.00
_cell.angle_beta   90.00
_cell.angle_gamma   90.00
#
_symmetry.space_group_name_H-M   'P 1'
#
loop_
_entity.id
_entity.type
_entity.pdbx_description
1 polymer ?
#
loop_
_entity_poly.entity_id
_entity_poly.type
_entity_poly.pdbx_seq_one_letter_code
_entity_poly.pdbx_strand_id
1 'polypeptide(L)'
;MSFVDEGPRQDVAVLMLHGNPTWSFFYRDLIRDLSPNIRCIAPDHIGMGLSDKPQHYDYTLDNRIKDIEALIKTLDLKLVHLVVHDWGGAIGFGFAARHPELIGKITILNTAAFVSDQIPWRISICRVPILGKLLVRGLNGFAAPAVWMSMNQRKLSKDEQKGYLLPYSNWNDRVAVNAFVQDIPLELNHPSRPTLAFIEQNLSRFKTNPKLIVWGGRDFCFNDHFRDRWLKIFPGTTVHYFPDCGHYILDDGGAPVRSKVSEFVLGA
;
A
#
# COMPACT_ATOMS: atom_id res chain seq x y z
N MET A 1 11.24 -7.12 10.85
CA MET A 1 9.98 -6.93 10.07
C MET A 1 9.07 -8.11 10.31
N SER A 2 7.83 -7.89 10.72
CA SER A 2 6.77 -8.91 10.79
C SER A 2 6.16 -9.09 9.39
N PHE A 3 5.71 -10.29 9.06
CA PHE A 3 5.02 -10.57 7.81
C PHE A 3 4.15 -11.83 7.92
N VAL A 4 3.09 -11.87 7.12
CA VAL A 4 2.31 -13.07 6.87
C VAL A 4 2.96 -13.84 5.72
N ASP A 5 3.07 -15.17 5.85
CA ASP A 5 3.61 -16.09 4.83
C ASP A 5 2.72 -17.33 4.80
N GLU A 6 1.71 -17.31 3.94
CA GLU A 6 0.67 -18.33 3.86
C GLU A 6 0.61 -18.97 2.47
N GLY A 7 0.26 -20.25 2.43
CA GLY A 7 0.11 -21.03 1.19
C GLY A 7 1.28 -21.97 0.90
N PRO A 8 1.32 -22.57 -0.32
CA PRO A 8 2.34 -23.53 -0.70
C PRO A 8 3.73 -22.87 -0.75
N ARG A 9 4.73 -23.51 -0.17
CA ARG A 9 6.13 -23.03 -0.19
C ARG A 9 6.71 -23.14 -1.60
N GLN A 10 6.74 -22.01 -2.29
CA GLN A 10 7.20 -21.86 -3.67
C GLN A 10 8.10 -20.65 -3.80
N ASP A 11 8.93 -20.61 -4.85
CA ASP A 11 9.81 -19.48 -5.19
C ASP A 11 9.03 -18.34 -5.88
N VAL A 12 7.75 -18.59 -6.21
CA VAL A 12 6.80 -17.60 -6.73
C VAL A 12 5.82 -17.22 -5.63
N ALA A 13 5.62 -15.94 -5.40
CA ALA A 13 4.69 -15.47 -4.38
C ALA A 13 3.91 -14.22 -4.83
N VAL A 14 2.76 -13.99 -4.20
CA VAL A 14 2.05 -12.70 -4.25
C VAL A 14 2.58 -11.84 -3.12
N LEU A 15 3.25 -10.74 -3.46
CA LEU A 15 3.72 -9.73 -2.52
C LEU A 15 2.68 -8.63 -2.39
N MET A 16 2.09 -8.52 -1.20
CA MET A 16 0.99 -7.58 -0.89
C MET A 16 1.52 -6.44 -0.02
N LEU A 17 1.64 -5.25 -0.59
CA LEU A 17 2.23 -4.10 0.09
C LEU A 17 1.16 -3.08 0.47
N HIS A 18 1.00 -2.90 1.77
CA HIS A 18 0.05 -1.98 2.38
C HIS A 18 0.57 -0.54 2.43
N GLY A 19 -0.29 0.39 2.84
CA GLY A 19 0.05 1.78 3.04
C GLY A 19 -0.14 2.28 4.46
N ASN A 20 -0.52 3.53 4.60
CA ASN A 20 -0.68 4.22 5.87
C ASN A 20 -2.14 4.63 6.10
N PRO A 21 -2.79 4.26 7.21
CA PRO A 21 -2.29 3.57 8.40
C PRO A 21 -2.59 2.06 8.42
N THR A 22 -2.76 1.43 7.27
CA THR A 22 -3.04 -0.01 7.20
C THR A 22 -1.80 -0.85 7.54
N TRP A 23 -1.98 -2.16 7.61
CA TRP A 23 -0.95 -3.19 7.81
C TRP A 23 -1.42 -4.48 7.14
N SER A 24 -0.72 -5.60 7.26
CA SER A 24 -1.07 -6.86 6.60
C SER A 24 -2.53 -7.30 6.81
N PHE A 25 -3.17 -6.87 7.88
CA PHE A 25 -4.58 -7.09 8.17
C PHE A 25 -5.53 -6.59 7.05
N PHE A 26 -5.13 -5.57 6.29
CA PHE A 26 -5.88 -5.10 5.12
C PHE A 26 -6.04 -6.20 4.06
N TYR A 27 -5.06 -7.09 3.97
CA TYR A 27 -5.04 -8.19 3.01
C TYR A 27 -5.58 -9.52 3.54
N ARG A 28 -6.04 -9.61 4.79
CA ARG A 28 -6.44 -10.85 5.47
C ARG A 28 -7.39 -11.73 4.66
N ASP A 29 -8.42 -11.13 4.09
CA ASP A 29 -9.42 -11.84 3.30
C ASP A 29 -8.90 -12.24 1.91
N LEU A 30 -8.10 -11.39 1.28
CA LEU A 30 -7.44 -11.71 0.00
C LEU A 30 -6.40 -12.82 0.17
N ILE A 31 -5.65 -12.82 1.27
CA ILE A 31 -4.72 -13.91 1.63
C ILE A 31 -5.49 -15.22 1.76
N ARG A 32 -6.62 -15.23 2.48
CA ARG A 32 -7.46 -16.42 2.63
C ARG A 32 -7.98 -16.93 1.28
N ASP A 33 -8.35 -16.03 0.36
CA ASP A 33 -8.85 -16.37 -0.96
C ASP A 33 -7.75 -16.94 -1.88
N LEU A 34 -6.50 -16.46 -1.77
CA LEU A 34 -5.38 -16.82 -2.65
C LEU A 34 -4.50 -17.95 -2.10
N SER A 35 -4.28 -18.02 -0.78
CA SER A 35 -3.30 -18.92 -0.17
C SER A 35 -3.54 -20.43 -0.41
N PRO A 36 -4.75 -20.92 -0.73
CA PRO A 36 -4.90 -22.30 -1.15
C PRO A 36 -4.14 -22.67 -2.43
N ASN A 37 -3.84 -21.69 -3.30
CA ASN A 37 -3.29 -21.93 -4.63
C ASN A 37 -1.89 -21.32 -4.85
N ILE A 38 -1.55 -20.25 -4.15
CA ILE A 38 -0.29 -19.51 -4.32
C ILE A 38 0.22 -18.98 -2.98
N ARG A 39 1.54 -18.93 -2.82
CA ARG A 39 2.17 -18.35 -1.65
C ARG A 39 1.87 -16.84 -1.56
N CYS A 40 1.41 -16.38 -0.41
CA CYS A 40 1.04 -15.00 -0.11
C CYS A 40 1.99 -14.43 0.92
N ILE A 41 2.69 -13.36 0.59
CA ILE A 41 3.60 -12.63 1.49
C ILE A 41 3.02 -11.23 1.68
N ALA A 42 2.68 -10.90 2.93
CA ALA A 42 2.18 -9.58 3.30
C ALA A 42 3.00 -9.03 4.48
N PRO A 43 4.06 -8.25 4.22
CA PRO A 43 4.85 -7.65 5.27
C PRO A 43 4.11 -6.48 5.92
N ASP A 44 4.38 -6.27 7.21
CA ASP A 44 4.14 -5.02 7.90
C ASP A 44 5.41 -4.16 7.78
N HIS A 45 5.31 -2.99 7.16
CA HIS A 45 6.47 -2.10 7.05
C HIS A 45 7.06 -1.78 8.44
N ILE A 46 8.37 -1.57 8.52
CA ILE A 46 9.02 -1.20 9.80
C ILE A 46 8.26 -0.01 10.43
N GLY A 47 7.91 -0.16 11.69
CA GLY A 47 7.11 0.80 12.44
C GLY A 47 5.60 0.66 12.31
N MET A 48 5.10 -0.23 11.42
CA MET A 48 3.68 -0.47 11.19
C MET A 48 3.26 -1.87 11.64
N GLY A 49 1.95 -2.09 11.77
CA GLY A 49 1.41 -3.41 12.10
C GLY A 49 2.09 -4.04 13.31
N LEU A 50 2.49 -5.30 13.16
CA LEU A 50 3.18 -6.08 14.19
C LEU A 50 4.71 -6.02 14.08
N SER A 51 5.25 -5.24 13.13
CA SER A 51 6.68 -4.96 13.05
C SER A 51 7.18 -4.11 14.20
N ASP A 52 8.48 -4.21 14.51
CA ASP A 52 9.15 -3.34 15.46
C ASP A 52 8.94 -1.87 15.11
N LYS A 53 8.87 -1.02 16.13
CA LYS A 53 8.60 0.42 16.02
C LYS A 53 9.76 1.25 16.56
N PRO A 54 10.94 1.17 15.92
CA PRO A 54 12.12 1.90 16.38
C PRO A 54 11.86 3.41 16.31
N GLN A 55 12.16 4.10 17.41
CA GLN A 55 11.97 5.55 17.50
C GLN A 55 13.06 6.32 16.73
N HIS A 56 14.20 5.67 16.50
CA HIS A 56 15.35 6.15 15.74
C HIS A 56 15.55 5.24 14.52
N TYR A 57 14.84 5.54 13.46
CA TYR A 57 14.91 4.86 12.17
C TYR A 57 14.63 5.88 11.08
N ASP A 58 15.35 5.79 9.99
CA ASP A 58 15.13 6.67 8.84
C ASP A 58 13.94 6.16 8.00
N TYR A 59 12.78 6.68 8.32
CA TYR A 59 11.49 6.30 7.73
C TYR A 59 11.26 6.91 6.33
N THR A 60 12.26 6.88 5.46
CA THR A 60 12.17 7.37 4.08
C THR A 60 11.64 6.32 3.13
N LEU A 61 11.10 6.74 1.98
CA LEU A 61 10.67 5.84 0.91
C LEU A 61 11.79 4.90 0.47
N ASP A 62 13.02 5.41 0.36
CA ASP A 62 14.19 4.61 -0.04
C ASP A 62 14.47 3.45 0.92
N ASN A 63 14.43 3.71 2.23
CA ASN A 63 14.64 2.68 3.23
C ASN A 63 13.51 1.65 3.29
N ARG A 64 12.26 2.07 3.11
CA ARG A 64 11.13 1.13 3.01
C ARG A 64 11.28 0.20 1.81
N ILE A 65 11.80 0.69 0.68
CA ILE A 65 12.11 -0.15 -0.49
C ILE A 65 13.22 -1.15 -0.13
N LYS A 66 14.30 -0.70 0.53
CA LYS A 66 15.41 -1.58 0.98
C LYS A 66 14.94 -2.66 1.97
N ASP A 67 13.99 -2.34 2.84
CA ASP A 67 13.39 -3.33 3.74
C ASP A 67 12.69 -4.45 2.97
N ILE A 68 11.96 -4.11 1.89
CA ILE A 68 11.32 -5.10 1.02
C ILE A 68 12.37 -5.90 0.24
N GLU A 69 13.42 -5.26 -0.28
CA GLU A 69 14.54 -5.95 -0.93
C GLU A 69 15.18 -6.99 0.00
N ALA A 70 15.42 -6.60 1.25
CA ALA A 70 15.99 -7.51 2.26
C ALA A 70 15.06 -8.69 2.57
N LEU A 71 13.74 -8.45 2.68
CA LEU A 71 12.75 -9.50 2.89
C LEU A 71 12.73 -10.49 1.73
N ILE A 72 12.61 -10.01 0.49
CA ILE A 72 12.53 -10.86 -0.71
C ILE A 72 13.81 -11.70 -0.87
N LYS A 73 14.97 -11.10 -0.62
CA LYS A 73 16.24 -11.80 -0.61
C LYS A 73 16.31 -12.88 0.48
N THR A 74 15.83 -12.58 1.69
CA THR A 74 15.82 -13.55 2.81
C THR A 74 14.89 -14.73 2.54
N LEU A 75 13.76 -14.50 1.86
CA LEU A 75 12.80 -15.53 1.49
C LEU A 75 13.20 -16.29 0.20
N ASP A 76 14.29 -15.89 -0.45
CA ASP A 76 14.82 -16.44 -1.71
C ASP A 76 13.77 -16.54 -2.83
N LEU A 77 12.89 -15.53 -2.92
CA LEU A 77 11.85 -15.48 -3.95
C LEU A 77 12.46 -15.17 -5.33
N LYS A 78 12.03 -15.92 -6.34
CA LYS A 78 12.51 -15.78 -7.72
C LYS A 78 11.54 -15.01 -8.61
N LEU A 79 10.26 -14.99 -8.25
CA LEU A 79 9.23 -14.21 -8.95
C LEU A 79 8.18 -13.74 -7.95
N VAL A 80 7.81 -12.47 -8.04
CA VAL A 80 6.73 -11.90 -7.23
C VAL A 80 5.64 -11.27 -8.11
N HIS A 81 4.38 -11.56 -7.78
CA HIS A 81 3.23 -10.85 -8.29
C HIS A 81 2.89 -9.75 -7.29
N LEU A 82 2.88 -8.50 -7.73
CA LEU A 82 2.62 -7.37 -6.84
C LEU A 82 1.12 -7.14 -6.68
N VAL A 83 0.68 -6.91 -5.44
CA VAL A 83 -0.62 -6.30 -5.10
C VAL A 83 -0.31 -5.11 -4.21
N VAL A 84 -0.54 -3.90 -4.73
CA VAL A 84 -0.10 -2.67 -4.08
C VAL A 84 -1.25 -1.72 -3.81
N HIS A 85 -1.26 -1.12 -2.63
CA HIS A 85 -2.28 -0.18 -2.17
C HIS A 85 -1.63 0.99 -1.42
N ASP A 86 -2.12 2.20 -1.60
CA ASP A 86 -1.66 3.43 -0.93
C ASP A 86 -0.13 3.59 -1.07
N TRP A 87 0.64 3.78 0.01
CA TRP A 87 2.10 3.83 -0.02
C TRP A 87 2.75 2.55 -0.59
N GLY A 88 2.05 1.42 -0.49
CA GLY A 88 2.50 0.17 -1.11
C GLY A 88 2.75 0.29 -2.61
N GLY A 89 2.09 1.23 -3.30
CA GLY A 89 2.38 1.54 -4.71
C GLY A 89 3.78 2.09 -4.92
N ALA A 90 4.13 3.17 -4.24
CA ALA A 90 5.46 3.76 -4.35
C ALA A 90 6.56 2.78 -3.90
N ILE A 91 6.33 2.03 -2.81
CA ILE A 91 7.29 1.05 -2.29
C ILE A 91 7.43 -0.13 -3.25
N GLY A 92 6.31 -0.70 -3.74
CA GLY A 92 6.31 -1.86 -4.63
C GLY A 92 6.91 -1.55 -6.00
N PHE A 93 6.54 -0.42 -6.61
CA PHE A 93 7.17 0.00 -7.87
C PHE A 93 8.62 0.45 -7.67
N GLY A 94 9.00 0.93 -6.48
CA GLY A 94 10.39 1.19 -6.13
C GLY A 94 11.24 -0.07 -6.09
N PHE A 95 10.74 -1.13 -5.44
CA PHE A 95 11.33 -2.46 -5.48
C PHE A 95 11.39 -2.99 -6.93
N ALA A 96 10.28 -2.92 -7.65
CA ALA A 96 10.21 -3.36 -9.04
C ALA A 96 11.23 -2.65 -9.95
N ALA A 97 11.38 -1.33 -9.81
CA ALA A 97 12.33 -0.56 -10.61
C ALA A 97 13.79 -0.98 -10.42
N ARG A 98 14.12 -1.51 -9.24
CA ARG A 98 15.47 -2.01 -8.91
C ARG A 98 15.66 -3.48 -9.30
N HIS A 99 14.57 -4.27 -9.30
CA HIS A 99 14.57 -5.72 -9.56
C HIS A 99 13.50 -6.11 -10.58
N PRO A 100 13.53 -5.55 -11.81
CA PRO A 100 12.48 -5.77 -12.80
C PRO A 100 12.35 -7.23 -13.23
N GLU A 101 13.45 -7.99 -13.15
CA GLU A 101 13.51 -9.42 -13.48
C GLU A 101 12.68 -10.30 -12.52
N LEU A 102 12.42 -9.81 -11.31
CA LEU A 102 11.63 -10.55 -10.31
C LEU A 102 10.13 -10.29 -10.44
N ILE A 103 9.69 -9.38 -11.33
CA ILE A 103 8.30 -8.92 -11.35
C ILE A 103 7.47 -9.66 -12.38
N GLY A 104 6.44 -10.35 -11.90
CA GLY A 104 5.43 -10.99 -12.74
C GLY A 104 4.22 -10.07 -13.00
N LYS A 105 3.05 -10.46 -12.49
CA LYS A 105 1.81 -9.69 -12.60
C LYS A 105 1.79 -8.52 -11.61
N ILE A 106 1.05 -7.44 -11.94
CA ILE A 106 0.93 -6.25 -11.09
C ILE A 106 -0.54 -5.88 -10.94
N THR A 107 -1.03 -5.88 -9.70
CA THR A 107 -2.36 -5.39 -9.34
C THR A 107 -2.21 -4.05 -8.61
N ILE A 108 -2.86 -3.04 -9.14
CA ILE A 108 -2.83 -1.65 -8.65
C ILE A 108 -4.18 -1.35 -8.00
N LEU A 109 -4.18 -1.15 -6.67
CA LEU A 109 -5.35 -0.76 -5.89
C LEU A 109 -5.14 0.66 -5.38
N ASN A 110 -6.05 1.57 -5.65
CA ASN A 110 -6.05 2.97 -5.13
C ASN A 110 -4.69 3.45 -4.58
N THR A 111 -3.76 3.79 -5.47
CA THR A 111 -2.39 4.12 -5.12
C THR A 111 -1.72 5.01 -6.18
N ALA A 112 -0.51 5.48 -5.88
CA ALA A 112 0.37 6.16 -6.82
C ALA A 112 1.83 5.71 -6.65
N ALA A 113 2.60 5.77 -7.76
CA ALA A 113 4.05 5.57 -7.76
C ALA A 113 4.73 6.64 -8.64
N PHE A 114 4.21 7.84 -8.61
CA PHE A 114 4.67 8.99 -9.40
C PHE A 114 4.52 10.27 -8.59
N VAL A 115 5.26 11.28 -8.97
CA VAL A 115 5.23 12.59 -8.33
C VAL A 115 3.85 13.25 -8.56
N SER A 116 3.24 13.73 -7.49
CA SER A 116 1.98 14.50 -7.52
C SER A 116 2.03 15.61 -6.47
N ASP A 117 1.41 16.72 -6.76
CA ASP A 117 1.15 17.83 -5.85
C ASP A 117 -0.23 17.74 -5.18
N GLN A 118 -1.06 16.76 -5.61
CA GLN A 118 -2.37 16.55 -5.02
C GLN A 118 -2.25 15.85 -3.68
N ILE A 119 -2.81 16.48 -2.66
CA ILE A 119 -2.93 15.93 -1.31
C ILE A 119 -4.25 16.41 -0.69
N PRO A 120 -5.03 15.53 -0.05
CA PRO A 120 -6.21 15.95 0.70
C PRO A 120 -5.84 16.93 1.82
N TRP A 121 -6.61 17.98 2.00
CA TRP A 121 -6.37 19.00 3.03
C TRP A 121 -6.26 18.41 4.45
N ARG A 122 -7.00 17.33 4.74
CA ARG A 122 -6.95 16.60 6.02
C ARG A 122 -5.57 16.00 6.28
N ILE A 123 -4.92 15.49 5.24
CA ILE A 123 -3.56 14.96 5.34
C ILE A 123 -2.56 16.11 5.45
N SER A 124 -2.79 17.23 4.74
CA SER A 124 -1.94 18.42 4.84
C SER A 124 -1.85 18.96 6.26
N ILE A 125 -2.95 18.96 7.02
CA ILE A 125 -2.93 19.35 8.44
C ILE A 125 -2.01 18.43 9.27
N CYS A 126 -2.01 17.14 8.99
CA CYS A 126 -1.14 16.18 9.68
C CYS A 126 0.35 16.36 9.32
N ARG A 127 0.68 17.10 8.25
CA ARG A 127 2.06 17.45 7.88
C ARG A 127 2.57 18.71 8.58
N VAL A 128 1.72 19.53 9.17
CA VAL A 128 2.16 20.74 9.86
C VAL A 128 3.12 20.38 11.00
N PRO A 129 4.33 20.97 11.04
CA PRO A 129 5.32 20.67 12.07
C PRO A 129 4.72 20.84 13.48
N ILE A 130 5.12 19.96 14.42
CA ILE A 130 4.64 19.89 15.81
C ILE A 130 3.15 19.54 15.91
N LEU A 131 2.24 20.35 15.31
CA LEU A 131 0.79 20.12 15.36
C LEU A 131 0.43 18.74 14.75
N GLY A 132 0.92 18.44 13.55
CA GLY A 132 0.69 17.15 12.90
C GLY A 132 1.19 15.97 13.75
N LYS A 133 2.39 16.11 14.32
CA LYS A 133 2.94 15.09 15.22
C LYS A 133 2.06 14.86 16.46
N LEU A 134 1.56 15.94 17.08
CA LEU A 134 0.65 15.85 18.22
C LEU A 134 -0.70 15.21 17.83
N LEU A 135 -1.27 15.61 16.69
CA LEU A 135 -2.50 15.05 16.16
C LEU A 135 -2.35 13.55 15.88
N VAL A 136 -1.33 13.17 15.10
CA VAL A 136 -1.15 11.78 14.66
C VAL A 136 -0.70 10.89 15.81
N ARG A 137 0.37 11.25 16.54
CA ARG A 137 0.91 10.40 17.59
C ARG A 137 0.17 10.55 18.92
N GLY A 138 -0.24 11.75 19.29
CA GLY A 138 -0.92 12.02 20.56
C GLY A 138 -2.39 11.57 20.54
N LEU A 139 -3.16 12.09 19.60
CA LEU A 139 -4.61 11.90 19.55
C LEU A 139 -5.05 10.73 18.64
N ASN A 140 -4.11 9.99 18.04
CA ASN A 140 -4.41 9.00 17.01
C ASN A 140 -5.25 9.56 15.84
N GLY A 141 -5.05 10.82 15.52
CA GLY A 141 -5.86 11.59 14.58
C GLY A 141 -5.67 11.22 13.11
N PHE A 142 -4.92 10.16 12.82
CA PHE A 142 -4.77 9.60 11.47
C PHE A 142 -5.35 8.18 11.39
N ALA A 143 -4.90 7.24 12.24
CA ALA A 143 -5.36 5.86 12.15
C ALA A 143 -6.79 5.69 12.69
N ALA A 144 -7.18 6.38 13.75
CA ALA A 144 -8.53 6.25 14.29
C ALA A 144 -9.63 6.76 13.31
N PRO A 145 -9.53 7.93 12.68
CA PRO A 145 -10.54 8.34 11.70
C PRO A 145 -10.49 7.52 10.40
N ALA A 146 -9.36 6.92 10.03
CA ALA A 146 -9.25 6.13 8.81
C ALA A 146 -10.23 4.95 8.76
N VAL A 147 -10.54 4.29 9.91
CA VAL A 147 -11.42 3.12 9.97
C VAL A 147 -12.88 3.42 9.55
N TRP A 148 -13.29 4.68 9.51
CA TRP A 148 -14.62 5.07 9.03
C TRP A 148 -14.55 5.99 7.80
N MET A 149 -13.49 6.81 7.65
CA MET A 149 -13.34 7.71 6.51
C MET A 149 -12.95 6.97 5.21
N SER A 150 -12.29 5.83 5.33
CA SER A 150 -11.81 5.05 4.19
C SER A 150 -12.88 4.12 3.61
N MET A 151 -14.04 4.05 4.24
CA MET A 151 -15.19 3.23 3.84
C MET A 151 -16.30 4.10 3.31
N ASN A 152 -17.02 3.64 2.29
CA ASN A 152 -18.17 4.37 1.74
C ASN A 152 -19.39 3.45 1.51
N GLN A 153 -19.20 2.27 0.93
CA GLN A 153 -20.28 1.33 0.61
C GLN A 153 -20.76 0.57 1.86
N ARG A 154 -19.87 0.25 2.78
CA ARG A 154 -20.19 -0.37 4.06
C ARG A 154 -19.43 0.27 5.23
N LYS A 155 -19.77 -0.13 6.43
CA LYS A 155 -18.98 0.21 7.63
C LYS A 155 -18.18 -1.01 8.08
N LEU A 156 -16.98 -0.78 8.59
CA LEU A 156 -16.22 -1.82 9.28
C LEU A 156 -16.98 -2.25 10.55
N SER A 157 -17.04 -3.54 10.82
CA SER A 157 -17.51 -4.08 12.09
C SER A 157 -16.62 -3.59 13.25
N LYS A 158 -17.10 -3.72 14.49
CA LYS A 158 -16.31 -3.34 15.66
C LYS A 158 -14.98 -4.14 15.75
N ASP A 159 -14.99 -5.40 15.33
CA ASP A 159 -13.79 -6.24 15.40
C ASP A 159 -12.81 -5.90 14.29
N GLU A 160 -13.28 -5.58 13.07
CA GLU A 160 -12.43 -5.04 12.00
C GLU A 160 -11.79 -3.71 12.42
N GLN A 161 -12.56 -2.78 13.02
CA GLN A 161 -12.02 -1.52 13.54
C GLN A 161 -10.94 -1.76 14.60
N LYS A 162 -11.20 -2.67 15.55
CA LYS A 162 -10.19 -3.08 16.55
C LYS A 162 -8.95 -3.66 15.88
N GLY A 163 -9.13 -4.53 14.88
CA GLY A 163 -8.03 -5.13 14.12
C GLY A 163 -7.14 -4.06 13.48
N TYR A 164 -7.73 -3.08 12.80
CA TYR A 164 -6.96 -1.98 12.21
C TYR A 164 -6.22 -1.12 13.23
N LEU A 165 -6.80 -0.90 14.42
CA LEU A 165 -6.25 -0.02 15.44
C LEU A 165 -5.32 -0.74 16.43
N LEU A 166 -5.32 -2.08 16.45
CA LEU A 166 -4.54 -2.89 17.37
C LEU A 166 -3.07 -2.46 17.49
N PRO A 167 -2.35 -2.21 16.37
CA PRO A 167 -0.94 -1.88 16.43
C PRO A 167 -0.63 -0.44 16.88
N TYR A 168 -1.64 0.42 17.08
CA TYR A 168 -1.48 1.88 17.21
C TYR A 168 -2.02 2.41 18.54
N SER A 169 -1.74 1.72 19.63
CA SER A 169 -2.37 1.97 20.95
C SER A 169 -1.84 3.23 21.65
N ASN A 170 -0.59 3.60 21.43
CA ASN A 170 0.05 4.70 22.16
C ASN A 170 0.93 5.59 21.24
N TRP A 171 1.54 6.60 21.83
CA TRP A 171 2.42 7.57 21.14
C TRP A 171 3.56 6.90 20.37
N ASN A 172 4.24 5.92 20.97
CA ASN A 172 5.40 5.26 20.37
C ASN A 172 4.99 4.35 19.22
N ASP A 173 3.85 3.69 19.33
CA ASP A 173 3.33 2.80 18.30
C ASP A 173 2.98 3.52 16.99
N ARG A 174 2.72 4.84 17.05
CA ARG A 174 2.33 5.66 15.90
C ARG A 174 3.50 6.39 15.25
N VAL A 175 4.74 6.00 15.57
CA VAL A 175 5.94 6.67 15.02
C VAL A 175 5.93 6.62 13.49
N ALA A 176 5.73 5.45 12.89
CA ALA A 176 5.74 5.28 11.45
C ALA A 176 4.48 5.85 10.79
N VAL A 177 3.31 5.78 11.43
CA VAL A 177 2.09 6.43 10.93
C VAL A 177 2.35 7.93 10.69
N ASN A 178 2.99 8.60 11.66
CA ASN A 178 3.40 9.99 11.50
C ASN A 178 4.50 10.16 10.44
N ALA A 179 5.48 9.28 10.43
CA ALA A 179 6.60 9.36 9.49
C ALA A 179 6.15 9.21 8.04
N PHE A 180 5.22 8.33 7.73
CA PHE A 180 4.62 8.20 6.40
C PHE A 180 3.94 9.50 5.94
N VAL A 181 3.23 10.18 6.85
CA VAL A 181 2.61 11.48 6.53
C VAL A 181 3.67 12.53 6.24
N GLN A 182 4.74 12.58 7.04
CA GLN A 182 5.84 13.53 6.85
C GLN A 182 6.65 13.24 5.58
N ASP A 183 6.73 11.96 5.18
CA ASP A 183 7.51 11.52 4.02
C ASP A 183 6.80 11.72 2.66
N ILE A 184 5.60 12.31 2.63
CA ILE A 184 4.93 12.68 1.37
C ILE A 184 5.74 13.78 0.67
N PRO A 185 6.36 13.51 -0.50
CA PRO A 185 7.39 14.36 -1.09
C PRO A 185 6.79 15.45 -1.98
N LEU A 186 6.07 16.40 -1.37
CA LEU A 186 5.47 17.54 -2.10
C LEU A 186 6.53 18.57 -2.50
N GLU A 187 7.44 18.88 -1.58
CA GLU A 187 8.48 19.90 -1.78
C GLU A 187 9.59 19.37 -2.70
N LEU A 188 10.15 20.23 -3.56
CA LEU A 188 11.20 19.86 -4.51
C LEU A 188 12.48 19.34 -3.82
N ASN A 189 12.78 19.87 -2.63
CA ASN A 189 13.95 19.48 -1.83
C ASN A 189 13.65 18.36 -0.81
N HIS A 190 12.47 17.74 -0.86
CA HIS A 190 12.12 16.66 0.06
C HIS A 190 13.03 15.44 -0.12
N PRO A 191 13.55 14.80 0.97
CA PRO A 191 14.49 13.67 0.86
C PRO A 191 14.00 12.50 -0.01
N SER A 192 12.71 12.16 0.05
CA SER A 192 12.13 11.06 -0.74
C SER A 192 11.75 11.45 -2.18
N ARG A 193 11.85 12.74 -2.56
CA ARG A 193 11.50 13.20 -3.90
C ARG A 193 12.35 12.59 -5.02
N PRO A 194 13.69 12.49 -4.89
CA PRO A 194 14.53 11.84 -5.90
C PRO A 194 14.16 10.37 -6.09
N THR A 195 13.88 9.65 -5.00
CA THR A 195 13.46 8.24 -5.06
C THR A 195 12.14 8.09 -5.80
N LEU A 196 11.13 8.93 -5.51
CA LEU A 196 9.85 8.87 -6.20
C LEU A 196 9.97 9.25 -7.68
N ALA A 197 10.81 10.24 -8.03
CA ALA A 197 11.09 10.61 -9.41
C ALA A 197 11.80 9.48 -10.18
N PHE A 198 12.75 8.79 -9.54
CA PHE A 198 13.38 7.58 -10.10
C PHE A 198 12.34 6.49 -10.39
N ILE A 199 11.42 6.23 -9.45
CA ILE A 199 10.35 5.25 -9.64
C ILE A 199 9.52 5.63 -10.86
N GLU A 200 9.02 6.86 -10.92
CA GLU A 200 8.20 7.35 -12.04
C GLU A 200 8.88 7.19 -13.39
N GLN A 201 10.17 7.56 -13.52
CA GLN A 201 10.94 7.40 -14.74
C GLN A 201 11.07 5.94 -15.20
N ASN A 202 11.04 4.99 -14.26
CA ASN A 202 11.18 3.56 -14.55
C ASN A 202 9.85 2.83 -14.73
N LEU A 203 8.68 3.45 -14.54
CA LEU A 203 7.37 2.81 -14.73
C LEU A 203 7.21 2.22 -16.13
N SER A 204 7.75 2.87 -17.15
CA SER A 204 7.67 2.40 -18.53
C SER A 204 8.26 1.01 -18.77
N ARG A 205 9.16 0.53 -17.90
CA ARG A 205 9.77 -0.81 -17.97
C ARG A 205 8.74 -1.92 -17.79
N PHE A 206 7.62 -1.62 -17.12
CA PHE A 206 6.57 -2.59 -16.82
C PHE A 206 5.42 -2.61 -17.84
N LYS A 207 5.57 -1.96 -19.00
CA LYS A 207 4.51 -1.91 -20.02
C LYS A 207 4.06 -3.30 -20.49
N THR A 208 4.95 -4.26 -20.55
CA THR A 208 4.69 -5.62 -21.01
C THR A 208 4.21 -6.58 -19.92
N ASN A 209 4.45 -6.28 -18.64
CA ASN A 209 3.95 -7.12 -17.56
C ASN A 209 2.41 -7.13 -17.58
N PRO A 210 1.74 -8.27 -17.32
CA PRO A 210 0.29 -8.28 -17.11
C PRO A 210 -0.09 -7.39 -15.93
N LYS A 211 -1.09 -6.52 -16.13
CA LYS A 211 -1.54 -5.54 -15.11
C LYS A 211 -3.04 -5.54 -14.97
N LEU A 212 -3.48 -5.27 -13.74
CA LEU A 212 -4.87 -5.02 -13.39
C LEU A 212 -4.94 -3.77 -12.53
N ILE A 213 -5.87 -2.88 -12.83
CA ILE A 213 -6.26 -1.77 -11.96
C ILE A 213 -7.63 -2.10 -11.36
N VAL A 214 -7.71 -2.06 -10.02
CA VAL A 214 -8.99 -2.18 -9.30
C VAL A 214 -9.15 -0.92 -8.47
N TRP A 215 -10.21 -0.16 -8.72
CA TRP A 215 -10.29 1.22 -8.25
C TRP A 215 -11.62 1.56 -7.60
N GLY A 216 -11.56 2.11 -6.37
CA GLY A 216 -12.69 2.68 -5.65
C GLY A 216 -12.88 4.15 -6.00
N GLY A 217 -14.08 4.49 -6.54
CA GLY A 217 -14.37 5.83 -7.03
C GLY A 217 -14.66 6.87 -5.93
N ARG A 218 -14.88 6.43 -4.68
CA ARG A 218 -15.10 7.31 -3.51
C ARG A 218 -13.86 7.47 -2.63
N ASP A 219 -12.70 7.08 -3.14
CA ASP A 219 -11.45 7.31 -2.43
C ASP A 219 -11.15 8.81 -2.34
N PHE A 220 -11.08 9.32 -1.11
CA PHE A 220 -10.75 10.72 -0.85
C PHE A 220 -9.26 11.03 -1.00
N CYS A 221 -8.41 9.98 -0.98
CA CYS A 221 -6.94 10.08 -1.06
C CYS A 221 -6.45 9.94 -2.50
N PHE A 222 -6.80 8.81 -3.12
CA PHE A 222 -6.44 8.49 -4.50
C PHE A 222 -7.71 8.50 -5.35
N ASN A 223 -8.13 9.70 -5.75
CA ASN A 223 -9.30 9.91 -6.60
C ASN A 223 -9.05 9.46 -8.05
N ASP A 224 -10.04 9.63 -8.92
CA ASP A 224 -9.97 9.21 -10.32
C ASP A 224 -8.84 9.86 -11.12
N HIS A 225 -8.33 11.03 -10.71
CA HIS A 225 -7.16 11.64 -11.34
C HIS A 225 -5.92 10.72 -11.29
N PHE A 226 -5.71 10.01 -10.20
CA PHE A 226 -4.60 9.05 -10.06
C PHE A 226 -4.82 7.81 -10.94
N ARG A 227 -6.06 7.28 -10.99
CA ARG A 227 -6.43 6.18 -11.91
C ARG A 227 -6.16 6.57 -13.37
N ASP A 228 -6.60 7.75 -13.78
CA ASP A 228 -6.47 8.22 -15.14
C ASP A 228 -5.00 8.45 -15.52
N ARG A 229 -4.18 8.83 -14.54
CA ARG A 229 -2.72 8.90 -14.74
C ARG A 229 -2.10 7.52 -14.91
N TRP A 230 -2.54 6.51 -14.16
CA TRP A 230 -2.12 5.13 -14.39
C TRP A 230 -2.46 4.66 -15.80
N LEU A 231 -3.65 4.98 -16.30
CA LEU A 231 -4.07 4.64 -17.68
C LEU A 231 -3.24 5.36 -18.76
N LYS A 232 -2.75 6.56 -18.49
CA LYS A 232 -1.78 7.24 -19.38
C LYS A 232 -0.41 6.55 -19.38
N ILE A 233 0.04 6.04 -18.22
CA ILE A 233 1.32 5.33 -18.09
C ILE A 233 1.23 3.93 -18.70
N PHE A 234 0.12 3.24 -18.46
CA PHE A 234 -0.15 1.87 -18.90
C PHE A 234 -1.44 1.79 -19.75
N PRO A 235 -1.41 2.31 -20.99
CA PRO A 235 -2.59 2.27 -21.86
C PRO A 235 -3.02 0.83 -22.15
N GLY A 236 -4.34 0.60 -22.20
CA GLY A 236 -4.91 -0.72 -22.46
C GLY A 236 -4.97 -1.65 -21.23
N THR A 237 -4.55 -1.19 -20.04
CA THR A 237 -4.70 -1.98 -18.83
C THR A 237 -6.19 -2.18 -18.47
N THR A 238 -6.57 -3.40 -18.13
CA THR A 238 -7.90 -3.72 -17.62
C THR A 238 -8.19 -2.96 -16.32
N VAL A 239 -9.35 -2.32 -16.25
CA VAL A 239 -9.80 -1.61 -15.05
C VAL A 239 -11.11 -2.21 -14.55
N HIS A 240 -11.14 -2.62 -13.29
CA HIS A 240 -12.39 -2.86 -12.56
C HIS A 240 -12.67 -1.67 -11.66
N TYR A 241 -13.65 -0.86 -12.06
CA TYR A 241 -14.02 0.36 -11.35
C TYR A 241 -15.25 0.11 -10.47
N PHE A 242 -15.11 0.41 -9.18
CA PHE A 242 -16.15 0.28 -8.16
C PHE A 242 -16.55 1.69 -7.69
N PRO A 243 -17.55 2.31 -8.31
CA PRO A 243 -17.85 3.74 -8.15
C PRO A 243 -18.21 4.13 -6.72
N ASP A 244 -18.75 3.19 -5.94
CA ASP A 244 -19.22 3.44 -4.58
C ASP A 244 -18.22 2.99 -3.49
N CYS A 245 -17.08 2.40 -3.86
CA CYS A 245 -16.07 1.99 -2.90
C CYS A 245 -15.12 3.13 -2.53
N GLY A 246 -14.76 3.21 -1.24
CA GLY A 246 -13.79 4.12 -0.69
C GLY A 246 -12.35 3.60 -0.77
N HIS A 247 -11.49 4.19 0.05
CA HIS A 247 -10.06 3.90 0.07
C HIS A 247 -9.72 2.46 0.48
N TYR A 248 -10.39 1.88 1.48
CA TYR A 248 -10.17 0.49 1.88
C TYR A 248 -10.93 -0.47 0.95
N ILE A 249 -10.59 -0.42 -0.33
CA ILE A 249 -11.33 -1.06 -1.41
C ILE A 249 -11.55 -2.56 -1.22
N LEU A 250 -10.59 -3.31 -0.65
CA LEU A 250 -10.72 -4.75 -0.39
C LEU A 250 -11.78 -5.05 0.67
N ASP A 251 -11.92 -4.17 1.65
CA ASP A 251 -12.95 -4.28 2.68
C ASP A 251 -14.28 -3.71 2.19
N ASP A 252 -14.26 -2.53 1.60
CA ASP A 252 -15.46 -1.78 1.23
C ASP A 252 -16.24 -2.47 0.09
N GLY A 253 -15.54 -2.96 -0.92
CA GLY A 253 -16.11 -3.72 -2.03
C GLY A 253 -16.19 -5.23 -1.77
N GLY A 254 -15.51 -5.74 -0.74
CA GLY A 254 -15.62 -7.11 -0.27
C GLY A 254 -15.29 -8.19 -1.32
N ALA A 255 -16.07 -9.28 -1.33
CA ALA A 255 -15.84 -10.42 -2.21
C ALA A 255 -15.82 -10.07 -3.72
N PRO A 256 -16.69 -9.21 -4.27
CA PRO A 256 -16.61 -8.82 -5.67
C PRO A 256 -15.27 -8.22 -6.08
N VAL A 257 -14.68 -7.37 -5.24
CA VAL A 257 -13.35 -6.78 -5.49
C VAL A 257 -12.26 -7.84 -5.42
N ARG A 258 -12.27 -8.65 -4.35
CA ARG A 258 -11.26 -9.71 -4.16
C ARG A 258 -11.30 -10.77 -5.26
N SER A 259 -12.49 -11.13 -5.76
CA SER A 259 -12.65 -12.05 -6.90
C SER A 259 -11.88 -11.55 -8.12
N LYS A 260 -11.99 -10.25 -8.47
CA LYS A 260 -11.27 -9.68 -9.62
C LYS A 260 -9.76 -9.72 -9.45
N VAL A 261 -9.27 -9.50 -8.23
CA VAL A 261 -7.84 -9.64 -7.92
C VAL A 261 -7.41 -11.11 -8.01
N SER A 262 -8.18 -12.03 -7.42
CA SER A 262 -7.85 -13.45 -7.39
C SER A 262 -7.88 -14.08 -8.79
N GLU A 263 -8.91 -13.79 -9.61
CA GLU A 263 -9.00 -14.21 -11.01
C GLU A 263 -7.76 -13.78 -11.80
N PHE A 264 -7.35 -12.53 -11.67
CA PHE A 264 -6.17 -12.01 -12.36
C PHE A 264 -4.87 -12.65 -11.87
N VAL A 265 -4.68 -12.76 -10.56
CA VAL A 265 -3.46 -13.32 -9.96
C VAL A 265 -3.30 -14.79 -10.36
N LEU A 266 -4.36 -15.59 -10.24
CA LEU A 266 -4.32 -17.02 -10.54
C LEU A 266 -4.36 -17.32 -12.04
N GLY A 267 -4.81 -16.39 -12.88
CA GLY A 267 -4.93 -16.59 -14.32
C GLY A 267 -6.18 -17.37 -14.72
N ALA A 268 -7.23 -17.24 -13.90
CA ALA A 268 -8.52 -17.92 -14.11
C ALA A 268 -9.46 -17.08 -15.00
#